data_7fffaa06a7577756dabe1605392e0ae5
#
_entry.id   7fffaa06a7577756dabe1605392e0ae5
#
_cell.length_a   1.000
_cell.length_b   1.000
_cell.length_c   1.000
_cell.angle_alpha   90.00
_cell.angle_beta   90.00
_cell.angle_gamma   90.00
#
_symmetry.space_group_name_H-M   'P 1'
#
loop_
_entity.id
_entity.type
_entity.pdbx_description
1 polymer ?
#
loop_
_entity_poly.entity_id
_entity_poly.type
_entity_poly.pdbx_seq_one_letter_code
_entity_poly.pdbx_strand_id
1 'polypeptide(L)'
;MQAFDSTLKQSEITTHPPAWGAVFSMALCVVVLIASEFMPVSLLTPIAQDLGISQGRAGQAISISGFFAVLTSLLNTPLTGHLDRKPVLLGFSLLLLVSGVIVTLASNGWLFMTGRALLGIAIGGFWSMSTATVMKLVPKQSVAKGLALINGGNALAATVAAPLGSFMGQYIGWRGAFFLVIPLAALAFAWQWLSLPAMRSQPNNRARNPFRLLRNPQVAVGMSAILLLFMGQFAVFTYLRPFLEEITGVSVNTLSLMLLALGASGLVGTYLIGRLLHTGLYACLITIPLLMAVLAVALTGLGHSPQSVAIVLAVWGLIATPAPVAWGLWLSRTLPDDAEAGGGLMVATIQLAITAGAGIGGALFDSLGWWSPFAFGGVLLACSAALAWTARDNASLQESNTGQGRADKRGSISQRGNTP
;
A
#
# COMPACT_ATOMS: atom_id res chain seq x y z
N MET A 1 3.76 51.19 38.73
CA MET A 1 3.81 49.81 39.21
C MET A 1 2.53 49.14 38.82
N GLN A 2 2.18 49.17 37.52
CA GLN A 2 0.95 48.63 36.92
C GLN A 2 1.20 48.27 35.43
N ALA A 3 2.19 47.42 35.16
CA ALA A 3 2.53 47.06 33.79
C ALA A 3 3.21 45.67 33.72
N PHE A 4 2.75 44.69 34.48
CA PHE A 4 3.37 43.34 34.43
C PHE A 4 2.36 42.18 34.58
N ASP A 5 1.09 42.42 34.23
CA ASP A 5 0.06 41.37 34.40
C ASP A 5 -0.71 41.02 33.11
N SER A 6 -0.08 41.17 31.94
CA SER A 6 -0.78 40.92 30.66
C SER A 6 -0.14 39.85 29.74
N THR A 7 0.77 39.01 30.22
CA THR A 7 1.52 38.08 29.36
C THR A 7 1.39 36.60 29.71
N LEU A 8 0.37 36.19 30.42
CA LEU A 8 0.07 34.75 30.61
C LEU A 8 -1.36 34.42 30.22
N LYS A 9 -1.83 34.89 29.08
CA LYS A 9 -2.80 34.09 28.31
C LYS A 9 -2.05 32.91 27.71
N GLN A 10 -1.71 31.93 28.56
CA GLN A 10 -1.49 30.58 28.12
C GLN A 10 -2.70 30.20 27.28
N SER A 11 -2.47 30.03 25.98
CA SER A 11 -3.40 29.37 25.11
C SER A 11 -3.82 28.06 25.80
N GLU A 12 -5.02 28.02 26.35
CA GLU A 12 -5.68 26.79 26.75
C GLU A 12 -5.65 25.89 25.50
N ILE A 13 -4.64 25.03 25.45
CA ILE A 13 -4.67 23.86 24.60
C ILE A 13 -5.84 23.05 25.17
N THR A 14 -7.01 23.21 24.57
CA THR A 14 -8.16 22.34 24.81
C THR A 14 -7.70 20.94 24.43
N THR A 15 -7.15 20.24 25.38
CA THR A 15 -6.79 18.82 25.26
C THR A 15 -8.10 18.05 25.29
N HIS A 16 -8.75 17.96 24.12
CA HIS A 16 -9.81 16.98 23.95
C HIS A 16 -9.24 15.60 24.32
N PRO A 17 -9.96 14.80 25.12
CA PRO A 17 -9.50 13.47 25.45
C PRO A 17 -9.23 12.70 24.14
N PRO A 18 -8.13 11.95 24.08
CA PRO A 18 -7.74 11.27 22.86
C PRO A 18 -8.83 10.30 22.40
N ALA A 19 -9.29 10.47 21.17
CA ALA A 19 -10.39 9.69 20.59
C ALA A 19 -9.90 8.32 20.05
N TRP A 20 -9.36 7.48 20.93
CA TRP A 20 -8.86 6.15 20.56
C TRP A 20 -9.93 5.26 19.93
N GLY A 21 -11.20 5.37 20.36
CA GLY A 21 -12.31 4.65 19.74
C GLY A 21 -12.43 4.95 18.24
N ALA A 22 -12.20 6.22 17.85
CA ALA A 22 -12.18 6.62 16.44
C ALA A 22 -10.97 6.02 15.69
N VAL A 23 -9.78 5.97 16.31
CA VAL A 23 -8.59 5.35 15.68
C VAL A 23 -8.79 3.84 15.50
N PHE A 24 -9.37 3.14 16.49
CA PHE A 24 -9.68 1.71 16.37
C PHE A 24 -10.74 1.44 15.29
N SER A 25 -11.78 2.26 15.20
CA SER A 25 -12.80 2.12 14.14
C SER A 25 -12.21 2.37 12.74
N MET A 26 -11.25 3.31 12.62
CA MET A 26 -10.50 3.52 11.38
C MET A 26 -9.61 2.32 11.05
N ALA A 27 -8.93 1.74 12.04
CA ALA A 27 -8.11 0.54 11.85
C ALA A 27 -8.96 -0.66 11.39
N LEU A 28 -10.15 -0.86 11.98
CA LEU A 28 -11.09 -1.87 11.52
C LEU A 28 -11.54 -1.61 10.07
N CYS A 29 -11.84 -0.36 9.73
CA CYS A 29 -12.18 0.01 8.36
C CYS A 29 -11.05 -0.35 7.37
N VAL A 30 -9.78 -0.10 7.73
CA VAL A 30 -8.62 -0.49 6.91
C VAL A 30 -8.54 -2.01 6.76
N VAL A 31 -8.76 -2.77 7.83
CA VAL A 31 -8.81 -4.24 7.74
C VAL A 31 -9.83 -4.68 6.70
N VAL A 32 -11.03 -4.10 6.72
CA VAL A 32 -12.11 -4.45 5.81
C VAL A 32 -11.81 -3.99 4.37
N LEU A 33 -11.26 -2.78 4.19
CA LEU A 33 -10.84 -2.25 2.88
C LEU A 33 -9.82 -3.18 2.21
N ILE A 34 -8.76 -3.53 2.93
CA ILE A 34 -7.66 -4.34 2.43
C ILE A 34 -8.10 -5.79 2.22
N ALA A 35 -8.92 -6.34 3.11
CA ALA A 35 -9.51 -7.66 2.92
C ALA A 35 -10.34 -7.70 1.63
N SER A 36 -11.18 -6.69 1.40
CA SER A 36 -11.98 -6.57 0.17
C SER A 36 -11.12 -6.38 -1.08
N GLU A 37 -10.00 -5.67 -0.98
CA GLU A 37 -9.10 -5.40 -2.09
C GLU A 37 -8.40 -6.67 -2.57
N PHE A 38 -7.87 -7.50 -1.65
CA PHE A 38 -7.06 -8.67 -1.99
C PHE A 38 -7.83 -9.98 -2.07
N MET A 39 -9.05 -10.04 -1.59
CA MET A 39 -9.89 -11.25 -1.67
C MET A 39 -10.05 -11.79 -3.10
N PRO A 40 -10.21 -10.96 -4.17
CA PRO A 40 -10.30 -11.49 -5.54
C PRO A 40 -9.06 -12.28 -5.99
N VAL A 41 -7.86 -11.97 -5.49
CA VAL A 41 -6.64 -12.72 -5.80
C VAL A 41 -6.81 -14.19 -5.47
N SER A 42 -7.34 -14.48 -4.30
CA SER A 42 -7.54 -15.84 -3.82
C SER A 42 -8.84 -16.50 -4.31
N LEU A 43 -9.73 -15.74 -4.96
CA LEU A 43 -11.02 -16.19 -5.48
C LEU A 43 -11.11 -16.02 -7.00
N LEU A 44 -10.01 -15.75 -7.67
CA LEU A 44 -9.98 -15.35 -9.09
C LEU A 44 -10.61 -16.40 -10.00
N THR A 45 -10.22 -17.67 -9.87
CA THR A 45 -10.75 -18.77 -10.67
C THR A 45 -12.26 -18.98 -10.48
N PRO A 46 -12.80 -19.12 -9.23
CA PRO A 46 -14.24 -19.29 -9.06
C PRO A 46 -15.06 -18.07 -9.50
N ILE A 47 -14.53 -16.84 -9.36
CA ILE A 47 -15.19 -15.64 -9.89
C ILE A 47 -15.26 -15.70 -11.43
N ALA A 48 -14.14 -16.02 -12.09
CA ALA A 48 -14.07 -16.11 -13.54
C ALA A 48 -15.05 -17.15 -14.09
N GLN A 49 -15.09 -18.34 -13.51
CA GLN A 49 -15.96 -19.44 -13.90
C GLN A 49 -17.45 -19.09 -13.72
N ASP A 50 -17.83 -18.55 -12.59
CA ASP A 50 -19.22 -18.27 -12.26
C ASP A 50 -19.79 -17.08 -13.04
N LEU A 51 -18.95 -16.05 -13.34
CA LEU A 51 -19.36 -14.89 -14.13
C LEU A 51 -19.16 -15.07 -15.64
N GLY A 52 -18.62 -16.22 -16.09
CA GLY A 52 -18.37 -16.52 -17.50
C GLY A 52 -17.37 -15.56 -18.17
N ILE A 53 -16.33 -15.12 -17.43
CA ILE A 53 -15.27 -14.24 -17.91
C ILE A 53 -13.91 -14.93 -17.85
N SER A 54 -12.91 -14.41 -18.61
CA SER A 54 -11.55 -14.95 -18.52
C SER A 54 -10.91 -14.64 -17.17
N GLN A 55 -9.87 -15.41 -16.82
CA GLN A 55 -9.11 -15.18 -15.57
C GLN A 55 -8.39 -13.82 -15.61
N GLY A 56 -7.89 -13.40 -16.77
CA GLY A 56 -7.32 -12.08 -16.96
C GLY A 56 -8.34 -10.97 -16.71
N ARG A 57 -9.58 -11.12 -17.23
CA ARG A 57 -10.67 -10.18 -16.93
C ARG A 57 -11.05 -10.17 -15.47
N ALA A 58 -11.10 -11.32 -14.80
CA ALA A 58 -11.36 -11.36 -13.36
C ALA A 58 -10.25 -10.63 -12.57
N GLY A 59 -8.99 -10.75 -12.97
CA GLY A 59 -7.87 -10.03 -12.40
C GLY A 59 -7.94 -8.51 -12.58
N GLN A 60 -8.57 -8.02 -13.66
CA GLN A 60 -8.82 -6.59 -13.87
C GLN A 60 -9.69 -5.96 -12.78
N ALA A 61 -10.38 -6.75 -11.97
CA ALA A 61 -11.09 -6.26 -10.78
C ALA A 61 -10.17 -5.51 -9.81
N ILE A 62 -8.90 -5.93 -9.71
CA ILE A 62 -7.88 -5.25 -8.91
C ILE A 62 -7.43 -3.97 -9.60
N SER A 63 -7.24 -4.01 -10.92
CA SER A 63 -6.88 -2.83 -11.70
C SER A 63 -7.94 -1.73 -11.63
N ILE A 64 -9.21 -2.08 -11.72
CA ILE A 64 -10.32 -1.13 -11.64
C ILE A 64 -10.36 -0.49 -10.26
N SER A 65 -10.28 -1.26 -9.17
CA SER A 65 -10.25 -0.68 -7.83
C SER A 65 -9.02 0.22 -7.62
N GLY A 66 -7.84 -0.20 -8.07
CA GLY A 66 -6.62 0.61 -7.99
C GLY A 66 -6.70 1.90 -8.82
N PHE A 67 -7.25 1.85 -10.04
CA PHE A 67 -7.46 3.03 -10.87
C PHE A 67 -8.34 4.08 -10.19
N PHE A 68 -9.50 3.67 -9.67
CA PHE A 68 -10.39 4.57 -8.96
C PHE A 68 -9.79 5.04 -7.62
N ALA A 69 -8.95 4.23 -6.98
CA ALA A 69 -8.23 4.64 -5.78
C ALA A 69 -7.21 5.76 -6.06
N VAL A 70 -6.42 5.65 -7.14
CA VAL A 70 -5.52 6.73 -7.58
C VAL A 70 -6.30 7.99 -7.89
N LEU A 71 -7.35 7.87 -8.73
CA LEU A 71 -8.16 9.01 -9.15
C LEU A 71 -8.77 9.72 -7.94
N THR A 72 -9.37 8.96 -7.01
CA THR A 72 -10.00 9.52 -5.82
C THR A 72 -8.96 10.14 -4.88
N SER A 73 -7.81 9.49 -4.67
CA SER A 73 -6.78 10.04 -3.80
C SER A 73 -6.26 11.41 -4.28
N LEU A 74 -6.15 11.61 -5.59
CA LEU A 74 -5.74 12.87 -6.19
C LEU A 74 -6.84 13.95 -6.15
N LEU A 75 -8.09 13.53 -6.34
CA LEU A 75 -9.23 14.45 -6.40
C LEU A 75 -9.86 14.75 -5.04
N ASN A 76 -9.61 13.92 -4.03
CA ASN A 76 -10.26 14.06 -2.73
C ASN A 76 -9.97 15.43 -2.08
N THR A 77 -8.70 15.85 -2.01
CA THR A 77 -8.32 17.13 -1.39
C THR A 77 -8.97 18.33 -2.06
N PRO A 78 -8.93 18.49 -3.40
CA PRO A 78 -9.59 19.63 -4.06
C PRO A 78 -11.12 19.57 -3.94
N LEU A 79 -11.74 18.39 -3.92
CA LEU A 79 -13.20 18.26 -3.88
C LEU A 79 -13.78 18.37 -2.46
N THR A 80 -13.10 17.81 -1.47
CA THR A 80 -13.63 17.69 -0.10
C THR A 80 -12.89 18.54 0.92
N GLY A 81 -11.83 19.23 0.53
CA GLY A 81 -10.96 19.98 1.45
C GLY A 81 -11.65 21.07 2.26
N HIS A 82 -12.83 21.54 1.82
CA HIS A 82 -13.66 22.51 2.53
C HIS A 82 -14.72 21.87 3.45
N LEU A 83 -14.94 20.55 3.33
CA LEU A 83 -15.94 19.82 4.10
C LEU A 83 -15.37 19.34 5.44
N ASP A 84 -16.27 19.07 6.40
CA ASP A 84 -15.91 18.37 7.63
C ASP A 84 -15.43 16.95 7.29
N ARG A 85 -14.34 16.53 7.93
CA ARG A 85 -13.72 15.21 7.65
C ARG A 85 -14.59 14.03 8.09
N LYS A 86 -15.44 14.20 9.12
CA LYS A 86 -16.32 13.12 9.60
C LYS A 86 -17.30 12.65 8.53
N PRO A 87 -18.17 13.47 7.92
CA PRO A 87 -19.09 13.01 6.89
C PRO A 87 -18.37 12.46 5.65
N VAL A 88 -17.20 12.99 5.28
CA VAL A 88 -16.42 12.50 4.13
C VAL A 88 -15.90 11.10 4.40
N LEU A 89 -15.30 10.84 5.58
CA LEU A 89 -14.84 9.50 5.97
C LEU A 89 -15.99 8.50 6.07
N LEU A 90 -17.12 8.91 6.65
CA LEU A 90 -18.32 8.09 6.71
C LEU A 90 -18.87 7.77 5.30
N GLY A 91 -18.79 8.73 4.38
CA GLY A 91 -19.14 8.51 2.98
C GLY A 91 -18.29 7.41 2.33
N PHE A 92 -16.97 7.40 2.55
CA PHE A 92 -16.08 6.34 2.06
C PHE A 92 -16.35 4.99 2.74
N SER A 93 -16.63 4.97 4.03
CA SER A 93 -17.01 3.73 4.74
C SER A 93 -18.36 3.20 4.28
N LEU A 94 -19.32 4.07 3.93
CA LEU A 94 -20.58 3.68 3.33
C LEU A 94 -20.37 3.12 1.91
N LEU A 95 -19.51 3.75 1.10
CA LEU A 95 -19.16 3.22 -0.22
C LEU A 95 -18.51 1.83 -0.14
N LEU A 96 -17.67 1.56 0.88
CA LEU A 96 -17.14 0.23 1.15
C LEU A 96 -18.26 -0.78 1.40
N LEU A 97 -19.23 -0.43 2.24
CA LEU A 97 -20.39 -1.29 2.54
C LEU A 97 -21.22 -1.56 1.27
N VAL A 98 -21.55 -0.51 0.51
CA VAL A 98 -22.32 -0.62 -0.74
C VAL A 98 -21.54 -1.45 -1.78
N SER A 99 -20.23 -1.25 -1.90
CA SER A 99 -19.36 -2.08 -2.75
C SER A 99 -19.48 -3.56 -2.39
N GLY A 100 -19.36 -3.90 -1.10
CA GLY A 100 -19.49 -5.28 -0.63
C GLY A 100 -20.83 -5.91 -1.01
N VAL A 101 -21.93 -5.18 -0.84
CA VAL A 101 -23.29 -5.63 -1.24
C VAL A 101 -23.36 -5.86 -2.76
N ILE A 102 -22.88 -4.91 -3.57
CA ILE A 102 -22.93 -5.04 -5.04
C ILE A 102 -22.07 -6.20 -5.51
N VAL A 103 -20.85 -6.39 -4.98
CA VAL A 103 -19.98 -7.51 -5.32
C VAL A 103 -20.64 -8.84 -4.96
N THR A 104 -21.23 -8.95 -3.78
CA THR A 104 -21.90 -10.18 -3.32
C THR A 104 -23.10 -10.54 -4.20
N LEU A 105 -23.87 -9.56 -4.65
CA LEU A 105 -25.03 -9.74 -5.50
C LEU A 105 -24.72 -9.75 -7.01
N ALA A 106 -23.43 -9.65 -7.38
CA ALA A 106 -23.05 -9.56 -8.79
C ALA A 106 -23.46 -10.81 -9.56
N SER A 107 -24.33 -10.63 -10.55
CA SER A 107 -24.81 -11.66 -11.47
C SER A 107 -24.02 -11.69 -12.79
N ASN A 108 -23.19 -10.70 -13.05
CA ASN A 108 -22.39 -10.56 -14.26
C ASN A 108 -21.11 -9.75 -13.98
N GLY A 109 -20.16 -9.82 -14.93
CA GLY A 109 -18.86 -9.15 -14.79
C GLY A 109 -18.96 -7.63 -14.66
N TRP A 110 -19.94 -6.99 -15.31
CA TRP A 110 -20.08 -5.53 -15.22
C TRP A 110 -20.51 -5.07 -13.82
N LEU A 111 -21.46 -5.76 -13.21
CA LEU A 111 -21.91 -5.43 -11.85
C LEU A 111 -20.78 -5.68 -10.84
N PHE A 112 -20.04 -6.77 -11.02
CA PHE A 112 -18.84 -7.05 -10.23
C PHE A 112 -17.81 -5.91 -10.32
N MET A 113 -17.48 -5.47 -11.56
CA MET A 113 -16.53 -4.37 -11.79
C MET A 113 -17.03 -3.03 -11.23
N THR A 114 -18.35 -2.77 -11.26
CA THR A 114 -18.93 -1.58 -10.63
C THR A 114 -18.71 -1.60 -9.11
N GLY A 115 -18.95 -2.72 -8.45
CA GLY A 115 -18.64 -2.87 -7.03
C GLY A 115 -17.14 -2.63 -6.75
N ARG A 116 -16.25 -3.14 -7.60
CA ARG A 116 -14.79 -2.92 -7.49
C ARG A 116 -14.39 -1.45 -7.67
N ALA A 117 -15.04 -0.73 -8.59
CA ALA A 117 -14.83 0.71 -8.78
C ALA A 117 -15.21 1.50 -7.52
N LEU A 118 -16.36 1.20 -6.91
CA LEU A 118 -16.78 1.84 -5.65
C LEU A 118 -15.83 1.54 -4.51
N LEU A 119 -15.30 0.31 -4.42
CA LEU A 119 -14.26 -0.03 -3.46
C LEU A 119 -13.01 0.84 -3.67
N GLY A 120 -12.57 1.01 -4.91
CA GLY A 120 -11.43 1.86 -5.25
C GLY A 120 -11.64 3.31 -4.78
N ILE A 121 -12.82 3.87 -5.01
CA ILE A 121 -13.17 5.22 -4.50
C ILE A 121 -13.05 5.26 -2.97
N ALA A 122 -13.56 4.24 -2.27
CA ALA A 122 -13.46 4.15 -0.81
C ALA A 122 -12.00 4.06 -0.33
N ILE A 123 -11.17 3.23 -0.98
CA ILE A 123 -9.74 3.08 -0.67
C ILE A 123 -8.99 4.41 -0.83
N GLY A 124 -9.09 5.02 -2.02
CA GLY A 124 -8.36 6.24 -2.34
C GLY A 124 -8.75 7.41 -1.44
N GLY A 125 -10.05 7.55 -1.17
CA GLY A 125 -10.56 8.59 -0.29
C GLY A 125 -10.16 8.39 1.15
N PHE A 126 -10.28 7.19 1.68
CA PHE A 126 -9.93 6.86 3.06
C PHE A 126 -8.43 7.06 3.33
N TRP A 127 -7.55 6.49 2.48
CA TRP A 127 -6.11 6.59 2.67
C TRP A 127 -5.60 8.03 2.55
N SER A 128 -6.14 8.83 1.62
CA SER A 128 -5.74 10.23 1.46
C SER A 128 -6.02 11.11 2.69
N MET A 129 -6.97 10.68 3.55
CA MET A 129 -7.37 11.43 4.74
C MET A 129 -6.87 10.82 6.05
N SER A 130 -6.49 9.53 6.06
CA SER A 130 -6.26 8.77 7.29
C SER A 130 -5.19 9.38 8.19
N THR A 131 -4.01 9.70 7.68
CA THR A 131 -2.91 10.29 8.44
C THR A 131 -3.30 11.62 9.09
N ALA A 132 -3.87 12.53 8.30
CA ALA A 132 -4.27 13.84 8.79
C ALA A 132 -5.46 13.77 9.78
N THR A 133 -6.28 12.73 9.68
CA THR A 133 -7.35 12.45 10.65
C THR A 133 -6.79 11.95 11.98
N VAL A 134 -5.86 10.98 11.95
CA VAL A 134 -5.20 10.49 13.17
C VAL A 134 -4.50 11.63 13.92
N MET A 135 -3.83 12.53 13.20
CA MET A 135 -3.17 13.71 13.81
C MET A 135 -4.15 14.65 14.54
N LYS A 136 -5.43 14.65 14.18
CA LYS A 136 -6.49 15.41 14.87
C LYS A 136 -7.15 14.64 16.02
N LEU A 137 -7.11 13.30 15.98
CA LEU A 137 -7.80 12.43 16.94
C LEU A 137 -6.99 12.18 18.22
N VAL A 138 -5.66 12.28 18.14
CA VAL A 138 -4.77 11.97 19.26
C VAL A 138 -3.70 13.03 19.45
N PRO A 139 -3.17 13.20 20.70
CA PRO A 139 -2.08 14.12 21.00
C PRO A 139 -0.83 13.83 20.14
N LYS A 140 -0.01 14.86 19.89
CA LYS A 140 1.19 14.76 19.02
C LYS A 140 2.10 13.59 19.41
N GLN A 141 2.29 13.33 20.70
CA GLN A 141 3.13 12.21 21.20
C GLN A 141 2.54 10.83 20.86
N SER A 142 1.24 10.73 20.60
CA SER A 142 0.53 9.48 20.34
C SER A 142 0.23 9.25 18.85
N VAL A 143 0.54 10.20 17.98
CA VAL A 143 0.29 10.08 16.52
C VAL A 143 0.97 8.84 15.93
N ALA A 144 2.23 8.59 16.30
CA ALA A 144 2.97 7.41 15.85
C ALA A 144 2.27 6.09 16.22
N LYS A 145 1.70 6.03 17.45
CA LYS A 145 0.92 4.85 17.90
C LYS A 145 -0.39 4.71 17.11
N GLY A 146 -1.09 5.80 16.83
CA GLY A 146 -2.32 5.79 16.03
C GLY A 146 -2.07 5.31 14.59
N LEU A 147 -1.01 5.82 13.95
CA LEU A 147 -0.60 5.38 12.61
C LEU A 147 -0.12 3.92 12.60
N ALA A 148 0.60 3.49 13.64
CA ALA A 148 1.01 2.10 13.79
C ALA A 148 -0.19 1.14 13.90
N LEU A 149 -1.27 1.55 14.57
CA LEU A 149 -2.49 0.76 14.67
C LEU A 149 -3.18 0.59 13.31
N ILE A 150 -3.30 1.67 12.52
CA ILE A 150 -3.87 1.62 11.17
C ILE A 150 -3.01 0.74 10.24
N ASN A 151 -1.69 0.93 10.24
CA ASN A 151 -0.77 0.13 9.43
C ASN A 151 -0.71 -1.33 9.90
N GLY A 152 -0.87 -1.59 11.20
CA GLY A 152 -1.00 -2.93 11.76
C GLY A 152 -2.25 -3.64 11.24
N GLY A 153 -3.39 -2.93 11.17
CA GLY A 153 -4.62 -3.42 10.54
C GLY A 153 -4.42 -3.77 9.06
N ASN A 154 -3.72 -2.91 8.32
CA ASN A 154 -3.36 -3.17 6.93
C ASN A 154 -2.50 -4.43 6.78
N ALA A 155 -1.44 -4.57 7.57
CA ALA A 155 -0.55 -5.73 7.51
C ALA A 155 -1.27 -7.04 7.89
N LEU A 156 -2.11 -7.00 8.91
CA LEU A 156 -2.94 -8.15 9.33
C LEU A 156 -3.87 -8.58 8.19
N ALA A 157 -4.61 -7.63 7.61
CA ALA A 157 -5.54 -7.90 6.53
C ALA A 157 -4.83 -8.45 5.28
N ALA A 158 -3.72 -7.83 4.88
CA ALA A 158 -2.92 -8.29 3.74
C ALA A 158 -2.39 -9.73 3.93
N THR A 159 -2.08 -10.11 5.18
CA THR A 159 -1.62 -11.47 5.50
C THR A 159 -2.75 -12.49 5.47
N VAL A 160 -3.93 -12.13 6.00
CA VAL A 160 -5.01 -13.09 6.28
C VAL A 160 -6.06 -13.14 5.17
N ALA A 161 -6.25 -12.06 4.43
CA ALA A 161 -7.35 -11.92 3.47
C ALA A 161 -7.33 -12.97 2.36
N ALA A 162 -6.18 -13.22 1.76
CA ALA A 162 -6.07 -14.18 0.67
C ALA A 162 -6.26 -15.64 1.14
N PRO A 163 -5.58 -16.15 2.18
CA PRO A 163 -5.80 -17.50 2.68
C PRO A 163 -7.22 -17.70 3.21
N LEU A 164 -7.76 -16.75 3.96
CA LEU A 164 -9.12 -16.83 4.49
C LEU A 164 -10.16 -16.77 3.37
N GLY A 165 -9.97 -15.90 2.38
CA GLY A 165 -10.83 -15.80 1.20
C GLY A 165 -10.86 -17.11 0.43
N SER A 166 -9.71 -17.72 0.17
CA SER A 166 -9.60 -19.03 -0.48
C SER A 166 -10.33 -20.12 0.30
N PHE A 167 -10.07 -20.22 1.61
CA PHE A 167 -10.68 -21.21 2.48
C PHE A 167 -12.21 -21.03 2.57
N MET A 168 -12.68 -19.82 2.84
CA MET A 168 -14.13 -19.56 2.91
C MET A 168 -14.81 -19.79 1.56
N GLY A 169 -14.16 -19.37 0.47
CA GLY A 169 -14.67 -19.56 -0.89
C GLY A 169 -14.94 -21.01 -1.26
N GLN A 170 -14.20 -21.97 -0.67
CA GLN A 170 -14.44 -23.39 -0.85
C GLN A 170 -15.75 -23.88 -0.22
N TYR A 171 -16.10 -23.36 0.97
CA TYR A 171 -17.26 -23.85 1.74
C TYR A 171 -18.55 -23.08 1.44
N ILE A 172 -18.46 -21.77 1.27
CA ILE A 172 -19.63 -20.88 1.11
C ILE A 172 -19.65 -20.15 -0.23
N GLY A 173 -18.73 -20.53 -1.15
CA GLY A 173 -18.56 -19.87 -2.43
C GLY A 173 -17.94 -18.48 -2.34
N TRP A 174 -17.53 -17.92 -3.48
CA TRP A 174 -16.87 -16.62 -3.51
C TRP A 174 -17.82 -15.48 -3.06
N ARG A 175 -19.11 -15.56 -3.39
CA ARG A 175 -20.10 -14.58 -2.91
C ARG A 175 -20.27 -14.63 -1.41
N GLY A 176 -20.28 -15.82 -0.81
CA GLY A 176 -20.33 -16.01 0.64
C GLY A 176 -19.11 -15.42 1.34
N ALA A 177 -17.90 -15.59 0.74
CA ALA A 177 -16.69 -14.97 1.27
C ALA A 177 -16.80 -13.43 1.28
N PHE A 178 -17.28 -12.79 0.21
CA PHE A 178 -17.52 -11.36 0.17
C PHE A 178 -18.65 -10.92 1.10
N PHE A 179 -19.69 -11.75 1.27
CA PHE A 179 -20.78 -11.45 2.20
C PHE A 179 -20.30 -11.27 3.64
N LEU A 180 -19.27 -12.04 4.08
CA LEU A 180 -18.71 -11.90 5.42
C LEU A 180 -18.03 -10.53 5.66
N VAL A 181 -17.66 -9.83 4.60
CA VAL A 181 -17.10 -8.48 4.69
C VAL A 181 -18.17 -7.45 5.03
N ILE A 182 -19.42 -7.66 4.61
CA ILE A 182 -20.53 -6.70 4.78
C ILE A 182 -20.79 -6.39 6.26
N PRO A 183 -21.01 -7.37 7.16
CA PRO A 183 -21.23 -7.09 8.58
C PRO A 183 -20.02 -6.39 9.24
N LEU A 184 -18.80 -6.71 8.83
CA LEU A 184 -17.61 -6.02 9.33
C LEU A 184 -17.53 -4.58 8.84
N ALA A 185 -17.90 -4.32 7.58
CA ALA A 185 -18.01 -2.96 7.02
C ALA A 185 -19.10 -2.16 7.73
N ALA A 186 -20.26 -2.78 8.00
CA ALA A 186 -21.36 -2.15 8.75
C ALA A 186 -20.94 -1.82 10.19
N LEU A 187 -20.23 -2.73 10.85
CA LEU A 187 -19.66 -2.51 12.19
C LEU A 187 -18.65 -1.35 12.17
N ALA A 188 -17.73 -1.34 11.20
CA ALA A 188 -16.75 -0.27 11.05
C ALA A 188 -17.43 1.09 10.81
N PHE A 189 -18.44 1.14 9.93
CA PHE A 189 -19.24 2.33 9.67
C PHE A 189 -19.98 2.82 10.92
N ALA A 190 -20.70 1.95 11.61
CA ALA A 190 -21.45 2.29 12.83
C ALA A 190 -20.51 2.78 13.93
N TRP A 191 -19.37 2.11 14.12
CA TRP A 191 -18.37 2.51 15.10
C TRP A 191 -17.75 3.86 14.76
N GLN A 192 -17.41 4.11 13.49
CA GLN A 192 -16.95 5.43 13.04
C GLN A 192 -18.01 6.52 13.26
N TRP A 193 -19.27 6.24 12.93
CA TRP A 193 -20.37 7.17 13.15
C TRP A 193 -20.44 7.64 14.60
N LEU A 194 -20.31 6.71 15.56
CA LEU A 194 -20.39 6.99 16.99
C LEU A 194 -19.11 7.63 17.55
N SER A 195 -17.94 7.23 17.06
CA SER A 195 -16.66 7.59 17.69
C SER A 195 -15.94 8.77 17.04
N LEU A 196 -16.19 9.07 15.74
CA LEU A 196 -15.55 10.20 15.08
C LEU A 196 -16.15 11.54 15.57
N PRO A 197 -15.34 12.46 16.10
CA PRO A 197 -15.79 13.82 16.37
C PRO A 197 -15.95 14.62 15.08
N ALA A 198 -16.69 15.72 15.13
CA ALA A 198 -16.70 16.70 14.05
C ALA A 198 -15.31 17.33 13.91
N MET A 199 -14.78 17.35 12.68
CA MET A 199 -13.42 17.81 12.40
C MET A 199 -13.41 18.82 11.26
N ARG A 200 -13.77 20.06 11.58
CA ARG A 200 -13.78 21.14 10.58
C ARG A 200 -12.43 21.21 9.85
N SER A 201 -12.49 21.30 8.54
CA SER A 201 -11.32 21.53 7.72
C SER A 201 -10.83 22.96 7.93
N GLN A 202 -9.56 23.12 8.26
CA GLN A 202 -8.90 24.42 8.14
C GLN A 202 -8.37 24.49 6.70
N PRO A 203 -8.64 25.56 5.95
CA PRO A 203 -8.07 25.72 4.63
C PRO A 203 -6.55 25.74 4.74
N ASN A 204 -5.91 24.64 4.38
CA ASN A 204 -4.47 24.58 4.36
C ASN A 204 -3.99 25.18 3.03
N ASN A 205 -3.64 26.46 3.05
CA ASN A 205 -3.15 27.22 1.90
C ASN A 205 -1.79 26.71 1.35
N ARG A 206 -1.29 25.59 1.84
CA ARG A 206 0.01 25.00 1.49
C ARG A 206 -0.07 23.55 1.04
N ALA A 207 -1.15 23.13 0.37
CA ALA A 207 -1.12 21.86 -0.36
C ALA A 207 -0.08 21.98 -1.49
N ARG A 208 1.20 21.69 -1.19
CA ARG A 208 2.25 21.60 -2.20
C ARG A 208 1.87 20.51 -3.16
N ASN A 209 1.86 20.82 -4.45
CA ASN A 209 1.63 19.83 -5.50
C ASN A 209 2.67 18.69 -5.38
N PRO A 210 2.29 17.45 -5.03
CA PRO A 210 3.24 16.36 -4.80
C PRO A 210 4.03 16.02 -6.07
N PHE A 211 3.50 16.25 -7.26
CA PHE A 211 4.20 16.03 -8.52
C PHE A 211 5.43 16.94 -8.71
N ARG A 212 5.50 18.07 -7.98
CA ARG A 212 6.70 18.91 -8.00
C ARG A 212 7.93 18.18 -7.42
N LEU A 213 7.72 17.21 -6.54
CA LEU A 213 8.79 16.41 -5.94
C LEU A 213 9.51 15.57 -7.00
N LEU A 214 8.82 15.15 -8.07
CA LEU A 214 9.41 14.40 -9.19
C LEU A 214 10.42 15.22 -10.02
N ARG A 215 10.53 16.54 -9.80
CA ARG A 215 11.60 17.34 -10.40
C ARG A 215 12.97 17.04 -9.79
N ASN A 216 13.01 16.46 -8.58
CA ASN A 216 14.24 15.96 -8.01
C ASN A 216 14.56 14.60 -8.66
N PRO A 217 15.69 14.45 -9.35
CA PRO A 217 16.04 13.21 -10.04
C PRO A 217 16.09 11.99 -9.11
N GLN A 218 16.57 12.16 -7.88
CA GLN A 218 16.62 11.08 -6.91
C GLN A 218 15.24 10.59 -6.52
N VAL A 219 14.29 11.53 -6.34
CA VAL A 219 12.88 11.20 -6.04
C VAL A 219 12.23 10.52 -7.25
N ALA A 220 12.46 11.03 -8.45
CA ALA A 220 11.91 10.46 -9.68
C ALA A 220 12.40 9.02 -9.90
N VAL A 221 13.70 8.77 -9.76
CA VAL A 221 14.29 7.42 -9.90
C VAL A 221 13.76 6.49 -8.82
N GLY A 222 13.71 6.92 -7.55
CA GLY A 222 13.19 6.11 -6.46
C GLY A 222 11.71 5.78 -6.62
N MET A 223 10.86 6.75 -7.02
CA MET A 223 9.44 6.51 -7.29
C MET A 223 9.24 5.58 -8.50
N SER A 224 10.09 5.68 -9.53
CA SER A 224 10.08 4.73 -10.65
C SER A 224 10.48 3.31 -10.22
N ALA A 225 11.45 3.18 -9.32
CA ALA A 225 11.82 1.88 -8.75
C ALA A 225 10.66 1.27 -7.94
N ILE A 226 9.97 2.08 -7.11
CA ILE A 226 8.77 1.68 -6.38
C ILE A 226 7.67 1.23 -7.36
N LEU A 227 7.42 2.01 -8.42
CA LEU A 227 6.44 1.68 -9.44
C LEU A 227 6.71 0.29 -10.04
N LEU A 228 7.92 0.05 -10.51
CA LEU A 228 8.30 -1.21 -11.15
C LEU A 228 8.28 -2.39 -10.16
N LEU A 229 8.70 -2.18 -8.92
CA LEU A 229 8.65 -3.21 -7.88
C LEU A 229 7.22 -3.70 -7.64
N PHE A 230 6.32 -2.79 -7.32
CA PHE A 230 4.94 -3.16 -7.02
C PHE A 230 4.18 -3.63 -8.26
N MET A 231 4.46 -3.07 -9.44
CA MET A 231 3.87 -3.54 -10.70
C MET A 231 4.30 -4.97 -10.99
N GLY A 232 5.58 -5.31 -10.84
CA GLY A 232 6.08 -6.68 -11.00
C GLY A 232 5.52 -7.64 -9.95
N GLN A 233 5.49 -7.22 -8.68
CA GLN A 233 4.91 -8.00 -7.59
C GLN A 233 3.45 -8.36 -7.85
N PHE A 234 2.62 -7.39 -8.24
CA PHE A 234 1.19 -7.60 -8.46
C PHE A 234 0.86 -8.28 -9.78
N ALA A 235 1.71 -8.19 -10.80
CA ALA A 235 1.61 -9.03 -11.98
C ALA A 235 1.71 -10.52 -11.61
N VAL A 236 2.64 -10.91 -10.72
CA VAL A 236 2.79 -12.28 -10.22
C VAL A 236 1.67 -12.64 -9.25
N PHE A 237 1.44 -11.83 -8.23
CA PHE A 237 0.55 -12.15 -7.12
C PHE A 237 -0.92 -12.30 -7.55
N THR A 238 -1.39 -11.48 -8.49
CA THR A 238 -2.77 -11.50 -8.97
C THR A 238 -3.14 -12.83 -9.63
N TYR A 239 -2.19 -13.43 -10.35
CA TYR A 239 -2.41 -14.67 -11.13
C TYR A 239 -1.84 -15.92 -10.46
N LEU A 240 -1.48 -15.80 -9.17
CA LEU A 240 -0.91 -16.90 -8.40
C LEU A 240 -1.91 -18.06 -8.23
N ARG A 241 -3.20 -17.76 -8.02
CA ARG A 241 -4.21 -18.82 -7.82
C ARG A 241 -4.38 -19.71 -9.05
N PRO A 242 -4.65 -19.18 -10.27
CA PRO A 242 -4.70 -20.02 -11.47
C PRO A 242 -3.44 -20.87 -11.66
N PHE A 243 -2.28 -20.29 -11.43
CA PHE A 243 -1.02 -21.02 -11.50
C PHE A 243 -0.97 -22.20 -10.51
N LEU A 244 -1.38 -22.01 -9.26
CA LEU A 244 -1.39 -23.06 -8.25
C LEU A 244 -2.41 -24.16 -8.55
N GLU A 245 -3.56 -23.82 -9.12
CA GLU A 245 -4.62 -24.78 -9.46
C GLU A 245 -4.30 -25.54 -10.76
N GLU A 246 -3.87 -24.84 -11.82
CA GLU A 246 -3.74 -25.43 -13.17
C GLU A 246 -2.35 -26.04 -13.41
N ILE A 247 -1.28 -25.42 -12.89
CA ILE A 247 0.09 -25.84 -13.18
C ILE A 247 0.66 -26.67 -12.03
N THR A 248 0.49 -26.20 -10.78
CA THR A 248 0.98 -26.94 -9.61
C THR A 248 0.03 -28.10 -9.25
N GLY A 249 -1.26 -27.98 -9.61
CA GLY A 249 -2.26 -29.05 -9.40
C GLY A 249 -2.62 -29.27 -7.94
N VAL A 250 -2.53 -28.23 -7.09
CA VAL A 250 -2.80 -28.36 -5.65
C VAL A 250 -4.29 -28.20 -5.34
N SER A 251 -4.75 -28.87 -4.29
CA SER A 251 -6.10 -28.66 -3.75
C SER A 251 -6.26 -27.26 -3.16
N VAL A 252 -7.51 -26.77 -3.07
CA VAL A 252 -7.81 -25.46 -2.48
C VAL A 252 -7.33 -25.34 -1.04
N ASN A 253 -7.36 -26.43 -0.25
CA ASN A 253 -6.82 -26.44 1.10
C ASN A 253 -5.30 -26.21 1.11
N THR A 254 -4.57 -26.92 0.24
CA THR A 254 -3.11 -26.75 0.10
C THR A 254 -2.78 -25.34 -0.40
N LEU A 255 -3.54 -24.82 -1.37
CA LEU A 255 -3.41 -23.45 -1.86
C LEU A 255 -3.60 -22.45 -0.72
N SER A 256 -4.64 -22.61 0.10
CA SER A 256 -4.91 -21.73 1.24
C SER A 256 -3.77 -21.76 2.27
N LEU A 257 -3.19 -22.95 2.53
CA LEU A 257 -2.02 -23.10 3.40
C LEU A 257 -0.76 -22.45 2.79
N MET A 258 -0.55 -22.55 1.49
CA MET A 258 0.56 -21.87 0.81
C MET A 258 0.44 -20.35 0.89
N LEU A 259 -0.77 -19.81 0.69
CA LEU A 259 -1.03 -18.36 0.87
C LEU A 259 -0.86 -17.94 2.33
N LEU A 260 -1.25 -18.77 3.29
CA LEU A 260 -1.02 -18.51 4.71
C LEU A 260 0.47 -18.51 5.05
N ALA A 261 1.23 -19.47 4.51
CA ALA A 261 2.69 -19.52 4.68
C ALA A 261 3.37 -18.27 4.10
N LEU A 262 2.94 -17.83 2.91
CA LEU A 262 3.39 -16.58 2.29
C LEU A 262 3.12 -15.36 3.20
N GLY A 263 1.90 -15.25 3.73
CA GLY A 263 1.54 -14.14 4.62
C GLY A 263 2.29 -14.20 5.96
N ALA A 264 2.35 -15.37 6.60
CA ALA A 264 3.04 -15.57 7.88
C ALA A 264 4.54 -15.28 7.77
N SER A 265 5.20 -15.79 6.72
CA SER A 265 6.61 -15.49 6.45
C SER A 265 6.83 -13.99 6.19
N GLY A 266 5.86 -13.31 5.57
CA GLY A 266 5.89 -11.87 5.37
C GLY A 266 5.88 -11.07 6.68
N LEU A 267 5.13 -11.51 7.69
CA LEU A 267 5.18 -10.90 9.03
C LEU A 267 6.57 -11.07 9.66
N VAL A 268 7.15 -12.28 9.52
CA VAL A 268 8.52 -12.54 9.98
C VAL A 268 9.52 -11.61 9.27
N GLY A 269 9.41 -11.48 7.95
CA GLY A 269 10.24 -10.57 7.15
C GLY A 269 10.12 -9.12 7.60
N THR A 270 8.90 -8.65 7.85
CA THR A 270 8.64 -7.29 8.34
C THR A 270 9.25 -7.04 9.72
N TYR A 271 9.27 -8.06 10.59
CA TYR A 271 9.95 -7.97 11.88
C TYR A 271 11.49 -7.91 11.73
N LEU A 272 12.04 -8.71 10.83
CA LEU A 272 13.49 -8.80 10.64
C LEU A 272 14.08 -7.61 9.88
N ILE A 273 13.33 -6.99 8.96
CA ILE A 273 13.84 -5.93 8.08
C ILE A 273 14.37 -4.74 8.87
N GLY A 274 13.79 -4.42 10.03
CA GLY A 274 14.26 -3.33 10.87
C GLY A 274 15.74 -3.43 11.21
N ARG A 275 16.25 -4.63 11.49
CA ARG A 275 17.68 -4.87 11.79
C ARG A 275 18.57 -4.68 10.56
N LEU A 276 18.09 -5.14 9.40
CA LEU A 276 18.83 -5.06 8.14
C LEU A 276 18.93 -3.62 7.62
N LEU A 277 17.88 -2.82 7.83
CA LEU A 277 17.84 -1.42 7.40
C LEU A 277 18.82 -0.50 8.14
N HIS A 278 19.22 -0.86 9.38
CA HIS A 278 20.22 -0.11 10.12
C HIS A 278 21.61 -0.22 9.48
N THR A 279 21.93 -1.34 8.85
CA THR A 279 23.25 -1.62 8.29
C THR A 279 23.37 -1.31 6.80
N GLY A 280 22.26 -1.30 6.03
CA GLY A 280 22.37 -1.12 4.59
C GLY A 280 21.03 -0.89 3.87
N LEU A 281 20.48 0.31 3.95
CA LEU A 281 19.22 0.63 3.29
C LEU A 281 19.25 0.33 1.79
N TYR A 282 20.20 0.86 1.04
CA TYR A 282 20.30 0.66 -0.41
C TYR A 282 20.58 -0.80 -0.79
N ALA A 283 21.32 -1.55 0.04
CA ALA A 283 21.48 -2.98 -0.17
C ALA A 283 20.12 -3.69 -0.13
N CYS A 284 19.26 -3.37 0.84
CA CYS A 284 17.90 -3.93 0.90
C CYS A 284 17.04 -3.52 -0.31
N LEU A 285 17.10 -2.23 -0.72
CA LEU A 285 16.31 -1.73 -1.86
C LEU A 285 16.71 -2.38 -3.18
N ILE A 286 17.95 -2.86 -3.32
CA ILE A 286 18.44 -3.56 -4.51
C ILE A 286 18.19 -5.07 -4.41
N THR A 287 18.53 -5.68 -3.27
CA THR A 287 18.46 -7.14 -3.12
C THR A 287 17.04 -7.68 -3.07
N ILE A 288 16.10 -6.94 -2.46
CA ILE A 288 14.69 -7.34 -2.39
C ILE A 288 14.12 -7.57 -3.79
N PRO A 289 14.05 -6.59 -4.70
CA PRO A 289 13.48 -6.81 -6.02
C PRO A 289 14.30 -7.79 -6.88
N LEU A 290 15.62 -7.85 -6.71
CA LEU A 290 16.44 -8.82 -7.43
C LEU A 290 16.13 -10.27 -7.02
N LEU A 291 16.03 -10.54 -5.73
CA LEU A 291 15.62 -11.86 -5.25
C LEU A 291 14.19 -12.20 -5.65
N MET A 292 13.27 -11.25 -5.60
CA MET A 292 11.91 -11.45 -6.09
C MET A 292 11.88 -11.77 -7.59
N ALA A 293 12.74 -11.13 -8.42
CA ALA A 293 12.86 -11.46 -9.83
C ALA A 293 13.32 -12.92 -10.05
N VAL A 294 14.33 -13.36 -9.28
CA VAL A 294 14.80 -14.75 -9.31
C VAL A 294 13.69 -15.72 -8.90
N LEU A 295 12.92 -15.41 -7.85
CA LEU A 295 11.82 -16.23 -7.39
C LEU A 295 10.66 -16.29 -8.41
N ALA A 296 10.36 -15.18 -9.11
CA ALA A 296 9.37 -15.16 -10.18
C ALA A 296 9.74 -16.10 -11.33
N VAL A 297 11.01 -16.09 -11.73
CA VAL A 297 11.54 -17.05 -12.73
C VAL A 297 11.54 -18.47 -12.18
N ALA A 298 11.94 -18.67 -10.92
CA ALA A 298 11.92 -19.99 -10.29
C ALA A 298 10.52 -20.62 -10.25
N LEU A 299 9.46 -19.83 -10.06
CA LEU A 299 8.08 -20.32 -10.12
C LEU A 299 7.75 -20.90 -11.50
N THR A 300 8.25 -20.32 -12.61
CA THR A 300 7.98 -20.86 -13.94
C THR A 300 8.68 -22.19 -14.19
N GLY A 301 9.88 -22.39 -13.64
CA GLY A 301 10.66 -23.63 -13.81
C GLY A 301 10.28 -24.74 -12.82
N LEU A 302 9.88 -24.36 -11.59
CA LEU A 302 9.57 -25.30 -10.50
C LEU A 302 8.06 -25.51 -10.30
N GLY A 303 7.22 -24.92 -11.15
CA GLY A 303 5.77 -24.84 -11.00
C GLY A 303 5.06 -26.17 -10.80
N HIS A 304 5.58 -27.28 -11.34
CA HIS A 304 5.00 -28.62 -11.21
C HIS A 304 5.29 -29.33 -9.88
N SER A 305 6.14 -28.75 -9.02
CA SER A 305 6.49 -29.35 -7.70
C SER A 305 5.82 -28.55 -6.57
N PRO A 306 4.76 -29.09 -5.92
CA PRO A 306 4.07 -28.40 -4.83
C PRO A 306 5.00 -28.00 -3.68
N GLN A 307 5.97 -28.85 -3.32
CA GLN A 307 6.92 -28.56 -2.24
C GLN A 307 7.84 -27.38 -2.60
N SER A 308 8.39 -27.39 -3.82
CA SER A 308 9.25 -26.31 -4.30
C SER A 308 8.49 -24.98 -4.38
N VAL A 309 7.26 -25.00 -4.90
CA VAL A 309 6.40 -23.81 -4.97
C VAL A 309 6.08 -23.28 -3.57
N ALA A 310 5.75 -24.15 -2.60
CA ALA A 310 5.49 -23.73 -1.22
C ALA A 310 6.70 -23.02 -0.59
N ILE A 311 7.91 -23.54 -0.80
CA ILE A 311 9.15 -22.94 -0.30
C ILE A 311 9.38 -21.57 -0.99
N VAL A 312 9.25 -21.51 -2.32
CA VAL A 312 9.43 -20.27 -3.08
C VAL A 312 8.44 -19.20 -2.62
N LEU A 313 7.17 -19.57 -2.38
CA LEU A 313 6.16 -18.62 -1.89
C LEU A 313 6.43 -18.15 -0.46
N ALA A 314 6.90 -19.04 0.44
CA ALA A 314 7.30 -18.64 1.77
C ALA A 314 8.48 -17.66 1.74
N VAL A 315 9.49 -17.92 0.90
CA VAL A 315 10.63 -17.01 0.70
C VAL A 315 10.17 -15.70 0.04
N TRP A 316 9.24 -15.76 -0.92
CA TRP A 316 8.63 -14.58 -1.52
C TRP A 316 7.98 -13.68 -0.46
N GLY A 317 7.13 -14.26 0.41
CA GLY A 317 6.49 -13.52 1.50
C GLY A 317 7.50 -12.84 2.41
N LEU A 318 8.53 -13.59 2.84
CA LEU A 318 9.60 -13.10 3.71
C LEU A 318 10.32 -11.87 3.15
N ILE A 319 10.48 -11.80 1.83
CA ILE A 319 11.25 -10.76 1.14
C ILE A 319 10.37 -9.62 0.64
N ALA A 320 9.19 -9.92 0.09
CA ALA A 320 8.33 -8.95 -0.57
C ALA A 320 7.56 -8.05 0.42
N THR A 321 7.02 -8.64 1.50
CA THR A 321 6.19 -7.93 2.47
C THR A 321 6.91 -6.77 3.18
N PRO A 322 8.20 -6.85 3.53
CA PRO A 322 8.93 -5.75 4.15
C PRO A 322 9.34 -4.62 3.18
N ALA A 323 9.18 -4.78 1.86
CA ALA A 323 9.60 -3.77 0.89
C ALA A 323 9.02 -2.36 1.14
N PRO A 324 7.71 -2.19 1.47
CA PRO A 324 7.16 -0.87 1.79
C PRO A 324 7.85 -0.18 2.97
N VAL A 325 8.33 -0.94 3.96
CA VAL A 325 9.05 -0.40 5.13
C VAL A 325 10.41 0.17 4.70
N ALA A 326 11.13 -0.56 3.84
CA ALA A 326 12.42 -0.10 3.32
C ALA A 326 12.26 1.18 2.47
N TRP A 327 11.28 1.22 1.59
CA TRP A 327 10.98 2.38 0.76
C TRP A 327 10.44 3.56 1.57
N GLY A 328 9.67 3.32 2.63
CA GLY A 328 9.23 4.36 3.57
C GLY A 328 10.40 5.01 4.30
N LEU A 329 11.40 4.22 4.73
CA LEU A 329 12.63 4.74 5.33
C LEU A 329 13.46 5.53 4.31
N TRP A 330 13.58 5.04 3.06
CA TRP A 330 14.24 5.79 1.99
C TRP A 330 13.57 7.16 1.76
N LEU A 331 12.25 7.18 1.68
CA LEU A 331 11.47 8.41 1.49
C LEU A 331 11.72 9.42 2.61
N SER A 332 11.69 8.97 3.87
CA SER A 332 11.88 9.84 5.03
C SER A 332 13.30 10.45 5.09
N ARG A 333 14.29 9.73 4.56
CA ARG A 333 15.68 10.24 4.46
C ARG A 333 15.88 11.18 3.26
N THR A 334 15.17 10.92 2.15
CA THR A 334 15.28 11.72 0.91
C THR A 334 14.48 13.01 0.98
N LEU A 335 13.34 13.01 1.66
CA LEU A 335 12.41 14.14 1.76
C LEU A 335 12.04 14.44 3.23
N PRO A 336 12.99 14.82 4.10
CA PRO A 336 12.70 15.08 5.51
C PRO A 336 11.71 16.24 5.72
N ASP A 337 11.78 17.29 4.88
CA ASP A 337 10.93 18.48 4.98
C ASP A 337 9.59 18.34 4.26
N ASP A 338 9.46 17.41 3.32
CA ASP A 338 8.26 17.16 2.50
C ASP A 338 7.71 15.72 2.69
N ALA A 339 7.94 15.10 3.86
CA ALA A 339 7.61 13.70 4.13
C ALA A 339 6.11 13.37 3.93
N GLU A 340 5.19 14.31 4.24
CA GLU A 340 3.75 14.11 4.05
C GLU A 340 3.39 14.06 2.55
N ALA A 341 3.87 15.03 1.76
CA ALA A 341 3.65 15.07 0.32
C ALA A 341 4.31 13.89 -0.40
N GLY A 342 5.52 13.51 0.03
CA GLY A 342 6.25 12.34 -0.45
C GLY A 342 5.53 11.03 -0.15
N GLY A 343 4.98 10.90 1.05
CA GLY A 343 4.16 9.75 1.45
C GLY A 343 2.91 9.59 0.59
N GLY A 344 2.19 10.68 0.34
CA GLY A 344 1.04 10.70 -0.58
C GLY A 344 1.41 10.29 -2.01
N LEU A 345 2.54 10.80 -2.52
CA LEU A 345 3.06 10.43 -3.84
C LEU A 345 3.43 8.93 -3.89
N MET A 346 4.07 8.40 -2.85
CA MET A 346 4.44 6.99 -2.78
C MET A 346 3.19 6.09 -2.78
N VAL A 347 2.16 6.42 -2.01
CA VAL A 347 0.90 5.66 -2.00
C VAL A 347 0.24 5.68 -3.39
N ALA A 348 0.15 6.86 -4.03
CA ALA A 348 -0.39 6.97 -5.38
C ALA A 348 0.42 6.15 -6.39
N THR A 349 1.75 6.15 -6.29
CA THR A 349 2.65 5.34 -7.11
C THR A 349 2.41 3.85 -6.91
N ILE A 350 2.27 3.39 -5.66
CA ILE A 350 1.99 1.98 -5.35
C ILE A 350 0.63 1.56 -5.92
N GLN A 351 -0.42 2.38 -5.75
CA GLN A 351 -1.75 2.06 -6.29
C GLN A 351 -1.77 2.03 -7.81
N LEU A 352 -1.04 2.93 -8.47
CA LEU A 352 -0.85 2.91 -9.92
C LEU A 352 -0.11 1.64 -10.37
N ALA A 353 0.92 1.23 -9.61
CA ALA A 353 1.68 0.02 -9.87
C ALA A 353 0.82 -1.25 -9.75
N ILE A 354 0.00 -1.35 -8.70
CA ILE A 354 -0.97 -2.44 -8.50
C ILE A 354 -1.94 -2.51 -9.69
N THR A 355 -2.50 -1.36 -10.06
CA THR A 355 -3.41 -1.21 -11.20
C THR A 355 -2.79 -1.72 -12.49
N ALA A 356 -1.60 -1.21 -12.82
CA ALA A 356 -0.91 -1.57 -14.06
C ALA A 356 -0.43 -3.03 -14.05
N GLY A 357 0.10 -3.52 -12.92
CA GLY A 357 0.58 -4.89 -12.76
C GLY A 357 -0.53 -5.92 -12.96
N ALA A 358 -1.67 -5.74 -12.28
CA ALA A 358 -2.82 -6.61 -12.41
C ALA A 358 -3.44 -6.53 -13.83
N GLY A 359 -3.57 -5.32 -14.38
CA GLY A 359 -4.20 -5.10 -15.69
C GLY A 359 -3.37 -5.65 -16.86
N ILE A 360 -2.09 -5.26 -16.93
CA ILE A 360 -1.17 -5.76 -17.98
C ILE A 360 -0.94 -7.25 -17.80
N GLY A 361 -0.73 -7.70 -16.54
CA GLY A 361 -0.59 -9.13 -16.23
C GLY A 361 -1.78 -9.95 -16.72
N GLY A 362 -3.01 -9.42 -16.61
CA GLY A 362 -4.21 -10.09 -17.11
C GLY A 362 -4.30 -10.18 -18.61
N ALA A 363 -3.97 -9.09 -19.30
CA ALA A 363 -3.91 -9.10 -20.75
C ALA A 363 -2.85 -10.09 -21.28
N LEU A 364 -1.70 -10.14 -20.63
CA LEU A 364 -0.65 -11.11 -20.95
C LEU A 364 -1.07 -12.55 -20.63
N PHE A 365 -1.72 -12.78 -19.47
CA PHE A 365 -2.22 -14.09 -19.09
C PHE A 365 -3.20 -14.65 -20.12
N ASP A 366 -4.17 -13.84 -20.56
CA ASP A 366 -5.18 -14.26 -21.53
C ASP A 366 -4.61 -14.45 -22.94
N SER A 367 -3.54 -13.70 -23.33
CA SER A 367 -2.98 -13.73 -24.69
C SER A 367 -1.81 -14.69 -24.86
N LEU A 368 -0.94 -14.81 -23.86
CA LEU A 368 0.32 -15.56 -23.94
C LEU A 368 0.36 -16.77 -22.98
N GLY A 369 -0.63 -16.88 -22.09
CA GLY A 369 -0.73 -17.97 -21.13
C GLY A 369 -0.12 -17.67 -19.76
N TRP A 370 -0.24 -18.65 -18.87
CA TRP A 370 0.01 -18.56 -17.43
C TRP A 370 1.42 -18.06 -17.04
N TRP A 371 2.45 -18.38 -17.85
CA TRP A 371 3.85 -18.02 -17.54
C TRP A 371 4.15 -16.53 -17.73
N SER A 372 3.36 -15.86 -18.56
CA SER A 372 3.66 -14.50 -19.03
C SER A 372 3.60 -13.43 -17.94
N PRO A 373 2.66 -13.42 -16.95
CA PRO A 373 2.71 -12.47 -15.84
C PRO A 373 3.93 -12.67 -14.94
N PHE A 374 4.42 -13.91 -14.81
CA PHE A 374 5.61 -14.21 -14.00
C PHE A 374 6.87 -13.71 -14.70
N ALA A 375 7.02 -13.94 -16.00
CA ALA A 375 8.13 -13.42 -16.79
C ALA A 375 8.14 -11.88 -16.81
N PHE A 376 6.99 -11.28 -17.09
CA PHE A 376 6.80 -9.83 -17.06
C PHE A 376 7.15 -9.24 -15.68
N GLY A 377 6.61 -9.83 -14.61
CA GLY A 377 6.91 -9.44 -13.25
C GLY A 377 8.40 -9.55 -12.93
N GLY A 378 9.06 -10.64 -13.33
CA GLY A 378 10.50 -10.84 -13.17
C GLY A 378 11.34 -9.75 -13.83
N VAL A 379 11.00 -9.37 -15.07
CA VAL A 379 11.67 -8.27 -15.79
C VAL A 379 11.49 -6.94 -15.06
N LEU A 380 10.28 -6.61 -14.65
CA LEU A 380 10.00 -5.37 -13.92
C LEU A 380 10.75 -5.30 -12.59
N LEU A 381 10.83 -6.40 -11.86
CA LEU A 381 11.55 -6.51 -10.60
C LEU A 381 13.07 -6.33 -10.81
N ALA A 382 13.62 -6.92 -11.87
CA ALA A 382 15.03 -6.70 -12.23
C ALA A 382 15.30 -5.24 -12.59
N CYS A 383 14.42 -4.60 -13.37
CA CYS A 383 14.50 -3.18 -13.68
C CYS A 383 14.39 -2.29 -12.42
N SER A 384 13.51 -2.68 -11.48
CA SER A 384 13.41 -1.99 -10.18
C SER A 384 14.72 -2.04 -9.40
N ALA A 385 15.39 -3.20 -9.37
CA ALA A 385 16.71 -3.35 -8.73
C ALA A 385 17.76 -2.45 -9.40
N ALA A 386 17.76 -2.37 -10.73
CA ALA A 386 18.69 -1.50 -11.48
C ALA A 386 18.44 -0.01 -11.15
N LEU A 387 17.16 0.43 -11.08
CA LEU A 387 16.84 1.79 -10.69
C LEU A 387 17.20 2.09 -9.23
N ALA A 388 17.02 1.13 -8.31
CA ALA A 388 17.45 1.28 -6.92
C ALA A 388 18.98 1.43 -6.81
N TRP A 389 19.73 0.76 -7.68
CA TRP A 389 21.19 0.93 -7.78
C TRP A 389 21.54 2.36 -8.22
N THR A 390 20.92 2.88 -9.29
CA THR A 390 21.18 4.26 -9.76
C THR A 390 20.78 5.30 -8.70
N ALA A 391 19.72 5.05 -7.93
CA ALA A 391 19.31 5.92 -6.81
C ALA A 391 20.38 5.96 -5.70
N ARG A 392 21.10 4.85 -5.45
CA ARG A 392 22.24 4.79 -4.52
C ARG A 392 23.39 5.67 -4.98
N ASP A 393 23.75 5.54 -6.25
CA ASP A 393 24.89 6.28 -6.81
C ASP A 393 24.63 7.79 -6.82
N ASN A 394 23.41 8.21 -7.12
CA ASN A 394 23.01 9.61 -7.03
C ASN A 394 23.08 10.16 -5.60
N ALA A 395 22.74 9.37 -4.58
CA ALA A 395 22.85 9.77 -3.18
C ALA A 395 24.31 9.97 -2.76
N SER A 396 25.21 9.06 -3.15
CA SER A 396 26.62 9.15 -2.83
C SER A 396 27.29 10.37 -3.48
N LEU A 397 26.90 10.73 -4.71
CA LEU A 397 27.38 11.93 -5.40
C LEU A 397 26.91 13.23 -4.72
N GLN A 398 25.69 13.26 -4.21
CA GLN A 398 25.18 14.42 -3.47
C GLN A 398 25.92 14.61 -2.12
N GLU A 399 26.22 13.54 -1.42
CA GLU A 399 26.99 13.59 -0.18
C GLU A 399 28.43 14.08 -0.41
N SER A 400 29.09 13.63 -1.48
CA SER A 400 30.44 14.07 -1.84
C SER A 400 30.51 15.55 -2.19
N ASN A 401 29.54 16.05 -2.97
CA ASN A 401 29.45 17.46 -3.36
C ASN A 401 29.14 18.40 -2.18
N THR A 402 28.28 17.95 -1.25
CA THR A 402 27.99 18.71 -0.02
C THR A 402 29.16 18.70 0.96
N GLY A 403 29.94 17.62 1.03
CA GLY A 403 31.16 17.49 1.81
C GLY A 403 32.26 18.43 1.31
N GLN A 404 32.47 18.50 0.01
CA GLN A 404 33.47 19.40 -0.62
C GLN A 404 33.06 20.88 -0.45
N GLY A 405 31.80 21.25 -0.63
CA GLY A 405 31.35 22.62 -0.43
C GLY A 405 31.43 23.10 1.04
N ARG A 406 31.39 22.18 2.03
CA ARG A 406 31.66 22.51 3.44
C ARG A 406 33.15 22.64 3.75
N ALA A 407 34.01 21.86 3.10
CA ALA A 407 35.45 21.97 3.24
C ALA A 407 35.99 23.28 2.65
N ASP A 408 35.52 23.67 1.47
CA ASP A 408 35.84 24.94 0.82
C ASP A 408 35.42 26.17 1.64
N LYS A 409 34.24 26.15 2.23
CA LYS A 409 33.77 27.23 3.12
C LYS A 409 34.62 27.32 4.41
N ARG A 410 35.07 26.21 4.97
CA ARG A 410 35.99 26.21 6.13
C ARG A 410 37.38 26.72 5.77
N GLY A 411 37.90 26.38 4.60
CA GLY A 411 39.18 26.89 4.09
C GLY A 411 39.12 28.41 3.85
N SER A 412 38.05 28.91 3.29
CA SER A 412 37.91 30.34 3.01
C SER A 412 37.70 31.23 4.27
N ILE A 413 37.14 30.68 5.34
CA ILE A 413 37.01 31.38 6.63
C ILE A 413 38.33 31.40 7.37
N SER A 414 39.15 30.33 7.29
CA SER A 414 40.47 30.29 7.91
C SER A 414 41.45 31.27 7.27
N GLN A 415 41.35 31.55 5.95
CA GLN A 415 42.19 32.51 5.28
C GLN A 415 41.82 34.00 5.51
N ARG A 416 40.56 34.29 5.91
CA ARG A 416 40.15 35.66 6.23
C ARG A 416 40.48 36.10 7.66
N GLY A 417 40.90 35.18 8.53
CA GLY A 417 41.27 35.45 9.93
C GLY A 417 42.74 35.78 10.17
N ASN A 418 43.62 35.77 9.12
CA ASN A 418 45.06 35.97 9.23
C ASN A 418 45.55 37.12 8.33
N THR A 419 44.89 38.26 8.38
CA THR A 419 45.50 39.50 7.91
C THR A 419 45.73 40.41 9.12
N PRO A 420 46.97 40.83 9.38
CA PRO A 420 47.35 41.65 10.54
C PRO A 420 46.74 43.05 10.47
#